data_5689b6ddb6b38993369c34c1aefba88a
#
_entry.id   5689b6ddb6b38993369c34c1aefba88a
#
_cell.length_a   1.000
_cell.length_b   1.000
_cell.length_c   1.000
_cell.angle_alpha   90.00
_cell.angle_beta   90.00
_cell.angle_gamma   90.00
#
_symmetry.space_group_name_H-M   'P 1'
#
loop_
_entity.id
_entity.type
_entity.pdbx_description
1 polymer ?
#
loop_
_entity_poly.entity_id
_entity_poly.type
_entity_poly.pdbx_seq_one_letter_code
_entity_poly.pdbx_strand_id
1 'polypeptide(L)' 'MAVCPECEADVEIDEYDVDKGEIISCPECGIELEVVGLAPLQLDVAQNEEDWSE' A
#
# COMPACT_ATOMS: atom_id res chain seq x y z
N MET A 1 -4.26 -10.02 -5.41
CA MET A 1 -5.07 -8.87 -5.11
C MET A 1 -4.88 -8.46 -3.71
N ALA A 2 -4.98 -7.21 -3.44
CA ALA A 2 -4.77 -6.67 -2.12
C ALA A 2 -5.93 -5.79 -1.73
N VAL A 3 -5.99 -5.40 -0.48
CA VAL A 3 -7.09 -4.59 0.02
C VAL A 3 -6.51 -3.39 0.72
N CYS A 4 -7.05 -2.23 0.43
CA CYS A 4 -6.61 -1.00 1.06
C CYS A 4 -6.96 -1.05 2.55
N PRO A 5 -6.02 -0.80 3.43
CA PRO A 5 -6.31 -0.84 4.86
C PRO A 5 -7.10 0.36 5.36
N GLU A 6 -7.24 1.40 4.53
CA GLU A 6 -8.00 2.55 4.96
C GLU A 6 -9.45 2.45 4.55
N CYS A 7 -9.74 2.22 3.31
CA CYS A 7 -11.13 2.18 2.84
C CYS A 7 -11.57 0.76 2.52
N GLU A 8 -10.66 -0.19 2.65
CA GLU A 8 -10.99 -1.58 2.43
C GLU A 8 -11.50 -1.84 1.03
N ALA A 9 -11.01 -1.09 0.08
CA ALA A 9 -11.41 -1.31 -1.29
C ALA A 9 -10.44 -2.28 -1.94
N ASP A 10 -10.90 -2.99 -2.93
CA ASP A 10 -10.06 -3.94 -3.62
C ASP A 10 -9.06 -3.19 -4.48
N VAL A 11 -7.81 -3.51 -4.33
CA VAL A 11 -6.76 -2.90 -5.10
C VAL A 11 -6.23 -3.98 -6.04
N GLU A 12 -6.44 -3.76 -7.34
CA GLU A 12 -6.08 -4.77 -8.30
C GLU A 12 -4.64 -4.66 -8.69
N ILE A 13 -3.76 -5.25 -7.95
CA ILE A 13 -2.36 -5.31 -8.29
C ILE A 13 -1.90 -6.72 -8.03
N ASP A 14 -0.83 -7.12 -8.70
CA ASP A 14 -0.31 -8.44 -8.53
C ASP A 14 1.04 -8.36 -7.88
N GLU A 15 1.41 -9.39 -7.17
CA GLU A 15 2.69 -9.40 -6.51
C GLU A 15 3.81 -9.41 -7.53
N TYR A 16 3.51 -9.71 -8.78
CA TYR A 16 4.54 -9.68 -9.80
C TYR A 16 4.65 -8.31 -10.46
N ASP A 17 3.68 -7.43 -10.24
CA ASP A 17 3.73 -6.11 -10.81
C ASP A 17 4.38 -5.11 -9.89
N VAL A 18 4.53 -5.41 -8.65
CA VAL A 18 5.11 -4.50 -7.67
C VAL A 18 6.18 -5.21 -6.89
N ASP A 19 7.02 -4.45 -6.24
CA ASP A 19 8.06 -5.03 -5.42
C ASP A 19 7.86 -4.61 -3.99
N LYS A 20 8.45 -5.35 -3.08
CA LYS A 20 8.37 -5.03 -1.68
C LYS A 20 9.00 -3.67 -1.46
N GLY A 21 8.35 -2.81 -0.78
CA GLY A 21 8.81 -1.46 -0.55
C GLY A 21 8.31 -0.45 -1.56
N GLU A 22 7.52 -0.89 -2.52
CA GLU A 22 7.04 0.01 -3.53
C GLU A 22 5.83 0.78 -3.03
N ILE A 23 5.67 2.01 -3.43
CA ILE A 23 4.55 2.84 -2.99
C ILE A 23 3.53 2.94 -4.12
N ILE A 24 2.29 2.66 -3.81
CA ILE A 24 1.23 2.76 -4.79
C ILE A 24 0.13 3.62 -4.20
N SER A 25 -0.80 4.05 -5.01
CA SER A 25 -1.90 4.87 -4.57
C SER A 25 -3.18 4.09 -4.62
N CYS A 26 -4.01 4.23 -3.62
CA CYS A 26 -5.30 3.60 -3.61
C CYS A 26 -6.21 4.29 -4.61
N PRO A 27 -6.87 3.55 -5.49
CA PRO A 27 -7.74 4.18 -6.47
C PRO A 27 -9.05 4.64 -5.89
N GLU A 28 -9.36 4.22 -4.67
CA GLU A 28 -10.62 4.63 -4.08
C GLU A 28 -10.46 5.83 -3.15
N CYS A 29 -9.61 5.74 -2.17
CA CYS A 29 -9.46 6.84 -1.24
C CYS A 29 -8.24 7.69 -1.56
N GLY A 30 -7.37 7.26 -2.43
CA GLY A 30 -6.25 8.08 -2.83
C GLY A 30 -5.09 8.11 -1.87
N ILE A 31 -5.11 7.25 -0.85
CA ILE A 31 -4.04 7.27 0.10
C ILE A 31 -2.86 6.50 -0.47
N GLU A 32 -1.66 6.79 -0.01
CA GLU A 32 -0.49 6.09 -0.46
C GLU A 32 -0.31 4.83 0.34
N LEU A 33 -0.02 3.75 -0.32
CA LEU A 33 0.15 2.46 0.32
C LEU A 33 1.52 1.90 0.00
N GLU A 34 2.09 1.18 0.94
CA GLU A 34 3.39 0.60 0.76
C GLU A 34 3.25 -0.90 0.70
N VAL A 35 3.95 -1.53 -0.21
CA VAL A 35 3.93 -2.97 -0.32
C VAL A 35 4.88 -3.52 0.72
N VAL A 36 4.34 -4.16 1.76
CA VAL A 36 5.15 -4.66 2.85
C VAL A 36 5.39 -6.14 2.74
N GLY A 37 4.70 -6.81 1.87
CA GLY A 37 4.91 -8.24 1.67
C GLY A 37 4.40 -8.65 0.31
N LEU A 38 4.99 -9.69 -0.25
CA LEU A 38 4.59 -10.14 -1.55
C LEU A 38 3.97 -11.53 -1.56
N ALA A 39 4.20 -12.29 -0.56
CA ALA A 39 3.65 -13.63 -0.54
C ALA A 39 3.09 -13.96 0.82
N PRO A 40 1.88 -13.58 1.12
CA PRO A 40 0.92 -12.96 0.22
C PRO A 40 1.15 -11.47 0.05
N LEU A 41 0.53 -10.88 -0.92
CA LEU A 41 0.67 -9.47 -1.17
C LEU A 41 0.00 -8.71 -0.05
N GLN A 42 0.73 -7.87 0.61
CA GLN A 42 0.21 -7.10 1.73
C GLN A 42 0.55 -5.65 1.58
N LEU A 43 -0.37 -4.80 1.91
CA LEU A 43 -0.21 -3.36 1.81
C LEU A 43 -0.38 -2.72 3.17
N ASP A 44 0.30 -1.61 3.38
CA ASP A 44 0.15 -0.86 4.61
C ASP A 44 0.08 0.60 4.23
N VAL A 45 -0.39 1.44 5.12
CA VAL A 45 -0.51 2.86 4.86
C VAL A 45 0.88 3.47 4.85
N ALA A 46 1.26 4.07 3.73
CA ALA A 46 2.56 4.67 3.61
C ALA A 46 2.50 6.10 3.94
N GLN A 47 2.16 6.49 5.20
CA GLN A 47 1.99 7.83 5.52
C GLN A 47 3.30 8.46 5.67
N ASN A 48 3.60 9.51 5.11
CA ASN A 48 4.77 10.16 5.17
C ASN A 48 4.84 11.04 6.26
N GLU A 49 5.11 10.68 7.41
CA GLU A 49 5.03 11.48 8.51
C GLU A 49 6.24 12.10 8.76
N GLU A 50 6.84 12.62 8.08
CA GLU A 50 8.01 13.14 8.30
C GLU A 50 8.17 13.90 9.38
N ASP A 51 7.57 14.24 9.98
CA ASP A 51 7.72 15.05 10.98
C ASP A 51 8.11 14.47 12.08
N TRP A 52 8.40 14.09 12.50
CA TRP A 52 8.72 13.63 13.58
C TRP A 52 9.70 13.58 14.12
N SER A 53 9.88 13.84 14.62
CA SER A 53 10.65 13.94 15.13
C SER A 53 11.37 13.51 15.87
N GLU A 54 11.55 13.41 16.34
CA GLU A 54 12.23 13.13 17.06
C GLU A 54 12.72 13.34 17.47
#